data_e209c2e03f0b27a3a01295b583a79917
#
_entry.id   e209c2e03f0b27a3a01295b583a79917
#
_cell.length_a   1.000
_cell.length_b   1.000
_cell.length_c   1.000
_cell.angle_alpha   90.00
_cell.angle_beta   90.00
_cell.angle_gamma   90.00
#
_symmetry.space_group_name_H-M   'P 1'
#
loop_
_entity.id
_entity.type
_entity.pdbx_description
1 polymer ?
#
loop_
_entity_poly.entity_id
_entity_poly.type
_entity_poly.pdbx_seq_one_letter_code
_entity_poly.pdbx_strand_id
1 'polypeptide(L)'
;MVFKFCGGVYGLPMDIADEWTKSADGLALEKGFRFADFSQAFAFLTRVAMHAEKVDHHPEFTSVWNRVDFRLTSHDAGGVTERDRALAEAIDRLARQ
;
A
#
# COMPACT_ATOMS: atom_id res chain seq x y z
N MET A 1 -10.29 -0.49 -2.35
CA MET A 1 -10.54 -0.68 -2.60
C MET A 1 -11.24 -0.66 -2.78
N VAL A 2 -11.43 -0.23 -2.71
CA VAL A 2 -12.04 -0.45 -2.81
C VAL A 2 -12.40 -0.14 -3.59
N PHE A 3 -12.95 -0.27 -3.82
CA PHE A 3 -13.29 -0.04 -4.57
C PHE A 3 -13.96 0.18 -4.88
N LYS A 4 -14.31 0.48 -4.97
CA LYS A 4 -14.95 0.75 -5.17
C LYS A 4 -15.26 1.03 -5.95
N PHE A 5 -15.68 1.02 -6.35
CA PHE A 5 -15.94 1.40 -7.06
C PHE A 5 -16.36 1.97 -7.42
N CYS A 6 -16.54 2.18 -7.36
CA CYS A 6 -16.85 2.90 -7.75
C CYS A 6 -16.78 3.69 -8.41
N GLY A 7 -17.54 3.83 -8.44
CA GLY A 7 -17.48 4.43 -9.73
C GLY A 7 -16.29 5.08 -9.94
N GLY A 8 -15.90 5.49 -10.19
CA GLY A 8 -14.76 6.10 -10.14
C GLY A 8 -13.93 6.15 -11.24
N VAL A 9 -12.77 6.41 -10.97
CA VAL A 9 -11.76 6.53 -11.97
C VAL A 9 -11.04 5.23 -12.06
N TYR A 10 -11.13 4.58 -13.19
CA TYR A 10 -10.51 3.29 -13.34
C TYR A 10 -9.04 3.45 -13.66
N GLY A 11 -8.26 2.53 -13.15
CA GLY A 11 -6.83 2.61 -13.27
C GLY A 11 -6.20 3.38 -12.14
N LEU A 12 -7.00 4.08 -11.35
CA LEU A 12 -6.53 4.74 -10.15
C LEU A 12 -7.08 4.04 -8.94
N PRO A 13 -6.37 4.08 -7.82
CA PRO A 13 -6.90 3.50 -6.60
C PRO A 13 -8.17 4.23 -6.20
N MET A 14 -9.13 3.45 -5.76
CA MET A 14 -10.34 3.99 -5.17
C MET A 14 -10.01 4.22 -3.73
N ASP A 15 -9.44 5.33 -3.43
CA ASP A 15 -8.84 5.57 -2.13
C ASP A 15 -9.82 5.39 -1.02
N ILE A 16 -9.45 4.58 -0.07
CA ILE A 16 -10.14 4.45 1.18
C ILE A 16 -9.65 5.55 2.09
N ALA A 17 -8.38 5.84 1.97
CA ALA A 17 -7.76 6.94 2.67
C ALA A 17 -6.80 7.62 1.72
N ASP A 18 -6.72 8.94 1.80
CA ASP A 18 -5.84 9.70 0.92
C ASP A 18 -4.40 9.62 1.36
N GLU A 19 -4.14 9.26 2.59
CA GLU A 19 -2.80 9.29 3.12
C GLU A 19 -2.59 8.18 4.12
N TRP A 20 -1.35 7.97 4.44
CA TRP A 20 -0.96 6.97 5.41
C TRP A 20 -1.29 7.46 6.82
N THR A 21 -1.78 6.53 7.65
CA THR A 21 -2.10 6.84 9.03
C THR A 21 -1.31 5.93 9.94
N LYS A 22 -1.10 6.36 11.18
CA LYS A 22 -0.47 5.51 12.17
C LYS A 22 -1.43 4.46 12.66
N SER A 23 -0.92 3.26 12.87
CA SER A 23 -1.71 2.18 13.44
C SER A 23 -2.11 2.52 14.87
N ALA A 24 -3.09 1.77 15.40
CA ALA A 24 -3.59 2.00 16.74
C ALA A 24 -2.50 1.88 17.80
N ASP A 25 -1.54 0.99 17.59
CA ASP A 25 -0.44 0.80 18.53
C ASP A 25 0.70 1.80 18.31
N GLY A 26 0.61 2.65 17.27
CA GLY A 26 1.60 3.67 16.99
C GLY A 26 2.88 3.15 16.36
N LEU A 27 2.94 1.86 16.03
CA LEU A 27 4.19 1.22 15.61
C LEU A 27 4.31 1.06 14.10
N ALA A 28 3.28 1.42 13.33
CA ALA A 28 3.28 1.22 11.90
C ALA A 28 2.52 2.31 11.17
N LEU A 29 2.77 2.41 9.86
CA LEU A 29 1.96 3.22 8.95
C LEU A 29 1.03 2.28 8.20
N GLU A 30 -0.22 2.70 8.01
CA GLU A 30 -1.22 1.87 7.36
C GLU A 30 -1.95 2.64 6.28
N LYS A 31 -2.25 1.96 5.18
CA LYS A 31 -3.07 2.52 4.10
C LYS A 31 -3.66 1.39 3.28
N GLY A 32 -4.92 1.56 2.87
CA GLY A 32 -5.58 0.63 1.96
C GLY A 32 -5.77 1.24 0.59
N PHE A 33 -5.71 0.39 -0.43
CA PHE A 33 -5.90 0.78 -1.83
C PHE A 33 -6.98 -0.10 -2.44
N ARG A 34 -7.76 0.48 -3.34
CA ARG A 34 -8.80 -0.28 -4.04
C ARG A 34 -8.72 0.00 -5.53
N PHE A 35 -8.85 -1.06 -6.31
CA PHE A 35 -8.70 -1.00 -7.76
C PHE A 35 -9.98 -1.48 -8.44
N ALA A 36 -9.97 -1.50 -9.76
CA ALA A 36 -11.15 -1.91 -10.52
C ALA A 36 -11.42 -3.41 -10.36
N ASP A 37 -10.37 -4.21 -10.28
CA ASP A 37 -10.50 -5.65 -10.18
C ASP A 37 -9.23 -6.26 -9.57
N PHE A 38 -9.25 -7.59 -9.43
CA PHE A 38 -8.12 -8.30 -8.85
C PHE A 38 -6.87 -8.20 -9.72
N SER A 39 -7.04 -8.22 -11.03
CA SER A 39 -5.90 -8.13 -11.94
C SER A 39 -5.12 -6.84 -11.72
N GLN A 40 -5.82 -5.71 -11.62
CA GLN A 40 -5.17 -4.43 -11.38
C GLN A 40 -4.54 -4.39 -9.99
N ALA A 41 -5.24 -4.91 -9.00
CA ALA A 41 -4.71 -4.94 -7.63
C ALA A 41 -3.44 -5.77 -7.56
N PHE A 42 -3.45 -6.93 -8.20
CA PHE A 42 -2.30 -7.83 -8.16
C PHE A 42 -1.12 -7.28 -8.96
N ALA A 43 -1.40 -6.62 -10.09
CA ALA A 43 -0.35 -5.98 -10.86
C ALA A 43 0.34 -4.88 -10.04
N PHE A 44 -0.45 -4.09 -9.34
CA PHE A 44 0.09 -3.08 -8.43
C PHE A 44 0.92 -3.72 -7.33
N LEU A 45 0.38 -4.75 -6.68
CA LEU A 45 1.09 -5.44 -5.60
C LEU A 45 2.40 -6.04 -6.09
N THR A 46 2.40 -6.58 -7.30
CA THR A 46 3.63 -7.13 -7.89
C THR A 46 4.69 -6.05 -8.06
N ARG A 47 4.30 -4.86 -8.53
CA ARG A 47 5.25 -3.76 -8.66
C ARG A 47 5.78 -3.32 -7.30
N VAL A 48 4.93 -3.30 -6.29
CA VAL A 48 5.37 -3.00 -4.94
C VAL A 48 6.38 -4.04 -4.46
N ALA A 49 6.10 -5.32 -4.72
CA ALA A 49 6.99 -6.39 -4.31
C ALA A 49 8.37 -6.26 -4.94
N MET A 50 8.41 -5.92 -6.24
CA MET A 50 9.68 -5.74 -6.93
C MET A 50 10.48 -4.58 -6.34
N HIS A 51 9.79 -3.49 -6.03
CA HIS A 51 10.45 -2.34 -5.42
C HIS A 51 10.96 -2.68 -4.02
N ALA A 52 10.14 -3.36 -3.22
CA ALA A 52 10.50 -3.73 -1.86
C ALA A 52 11.75 -4.60 -1.83
N GLU A 53 11.84 -5.53 -2.77
CA GLU A 53 13.00 -6.39 -2.87
C GLU A 53 14.25 -5.59 -3.24
N LYS A 54 14.10 -4.61 -4.11
CA LYS A 54 15.20 -3.78 -4.55
C LYS A 54 15.78 -2.94 -3.41
N VAL A 55 14.92 -2.41 -2.54
CA VAL A 55 15.37 -1.57 -1.43
C VAL A 55 15.54 -2.34 -0.13
N ASP A 56 15.27 -3.64 -0.17
CA ASP A 56 15.42 -4.54 0.98
C ASP A 56 14.62 -4.08 2.20
N HIS A 57 13.39 -3.63 1.94
CA HIS A 57 12.46 -3.28 3.01
C HIS A 57 11.07 -3.71 2.57
N HIS A 58 10.49 -4.65 3.29
CA HIS A 58 9.31 -5.38 2.84
C HIS A 58 8.07 -5.00 3.65
N PRO A 59 6.95 -4.71 3.00
CA PRO A 59 5.72 -4.36 3.71
C PRO A 59 4.99 -5.60 4.18
N GLU A 60 4.23 -5.45 5.24
CA GLU A 60 3.16 -6.40 5.53
C GLU A 60 1.95 -5.98 4.70
N PHE A 61 1.23 -6.94 4.18
CA PHE A 61 0.05 -6.60 3.39
C PHE A 61 -0.99 -7.70 3.44
N THR A 62 -2.23 -7.29 3.14
CA THR A 62 -3.34 -8.19 2.95
C THR A 62 -3.95 -7.87 1.59
N SER A 63 -4.17 -8.89 0.77
CA SER A 63 -4.75 -8.71 -0.55
C SER A 63 -6.03 -9.53 -0.63
N VAL A 64 -7.14 -8.85 -0.88
CA VAL A 64 -8.45 -9.49 -1.03
C VAL A 64 -9.14 -8.87 -2.23
N TRP A 65 -9.32 -9.66 -3.29
CA TRP A 65 -9.94 -9.25 -4.52
C TRP A 65 -9.32 -7.94 -5.06
N ASN A 66 -10.07 -6.84 -5.07
CA ASN A 66 -9.60 -5.57 -5.63
C ASN A 66 -8.95 -4.65 -4.61
N ARG A 67 -8.68 -5.16 -3.42
CA ARG A 67 -8.20 -4.35 -2.31
C ARG A 67 -6.87 -4.86 -1.81
N VAL A 68 -5.95 -3.92 -1.53
CA VAL A 68 -4.66 -4.23 -0.93
C VAL A 68 -4.46 -3.29 0.26
N ASP A 69 -4.19 -3.84 1.41
CA ASP A 69 -3.93 -3.07 2.63
C ASP A 69 -2.49 -3.30 3.05
N PHE A 70 -1.81 -2.21 3.39
CA PHE A 70 -0.41 -2.27 3.82
C PHE A 70 -0.26 -1.86 5.26
N ARG A 71 0.75 -2.46 5.89
CA ARG A 71 1.23 -2.06 7.21
C ARG A 71 2.76 -2.01 7.12
N LEU A 72 3.32 -0.83 7.36
CA LEU A 72 4.77 -0.62 7.23
C LEU A 72 5.37 -0.36 8.59
N THR A 73 6.40 -1.12 8.93
CA THR A 73 7.11 -0.94 10.19
C THR A 73 8.53 -1.45 10.02
N SER A 74 9.44 -0.95 10.85
CA SER A 74 10.83 -1.40 10.85
C SER A 74 11.06 -2.19 12.12
N HIS A 75 11.00 -3.51 12.01
CA HIS A 75 11.07 -4.38 13.19
C HIS A 75 12.35 -4.20 13.98
N ASP A 76 13.46 -3.99 13.29
CA ASP A 76 14.76 -3.83 13.95
C ASP A 76 14.86 -2.51 14.72
N ALA A 77 14.00 -1.54 14.43
CA ALA A 77 13.98 -0.26 15.11
C ALA A 77 12.79 -0.12 16.06
N GLY A 78 11.91 -1.10 16.09
CA GLY A 78 10.76 -1.10 16.97
C GLY A 78 9.67 -0.12 16.57
N GLY A 79 9.60 0.26 15.31
CA GLY A 79 8.56 1.17 14.86
C GLY A 79 8.87 1.80 13.51
N VAL A 80 8.21 2.92 13.24
CA VAL A 80 8.31 3.62 11.95
C VAL A 80 9.65 4.35 11.85
N THR A 81 10.31 4.19 10.71
CA THR A 81 11.55 4.90 10.41
C THR A 81 11.45 5.55 9.03
N GLU A 82 12.53 6.20 8.60
CA GLU A 82 12.60 6.77 7.26
C GLU A 82 12.42 5.72 6.17
N ARG A 83 12.83 4.48 6.43
CA ARG A 83 12.62 3.40 5.45
C ARG A 83 11.15 3.20 5.16
N ASP A 84 10.31 3.30 6.19
CA ASP A 84 8.87 3.15 6.04
C ASP A 84 8.27 4.33 5.30
N ARG A 85 8.73 5.54 5.58
CA ARG A 85 8.24 6.71 4.89
C ARG A 85 8.61 6.69 3.42
N ALA A 86 9.84 6.29 3.11
CA ALA A 86 10.28 6.17 1.73
C ALA A 86 9.49 5.09 0.99
N LEU A 87 9.21 3.97 1.65
CA LEU A 87 8.42 2.91 1.03
C LEU A 87 6.98 3.39 0.81
N ALA A 88 6.41 4.11 1.76
CA ALA A 88 5.06 4.65 1.61
C ALA A 88 4.97 5.56 0.39
N GLU A 89 5.95 6.43 0.19
CA GLU A 89 5.97 7.30 -0.98
C GLU A 89 6.08 6.49 -2.28
N ALA A 90 6.91 5.46 -2.27
CA ALA A 90 7.08 4.61 -3.44
C ALA A 90 5.78 3.87 -3.76
N ILE A 91 5.09 3.36 -2.74
CA ILE A 91 3.83 2.66 -2.94
C ILE A 91 2.79 3.61 -3.54
N ASP A 92 2.70 4.83 -3.03
CA ASP A 92 1.77 5.82 -3.57
C ASP A 92 2.08 6.13 -5.03
N ARG A 93 3.35 6.27 -5.37
CA ARG A 93 3.75 6.53 -6.74
C ARG A 93 3.38 5.37 -7.66
N LEU A 94 3.61 4.15 -7.20
CA LEU A 94 3.29 2.96 -7.99
C LEU A 94 1.79 2.79 -8.16
N ALA A 95 1.01 3.22 -7.19
CA ALA A 95 -0.45 3.13 -7.28
C ALA A 95 -1.01 4.04 -8.38
N ARG A 96 -0.29 5.09 -8.73
CA ARG A 96 -0.73 6.04 -9.75
C ARG A 96 -0.32 5.65 -11.18
N GLN A 97 0.37 4.55 -11.34
CA GLN A 97 0.79 4.09 -12.67
C GLN A 97 -0.23 3.23 -13.37
#